data_98bc3884f162dd91ccc32c3b52699625
#
_entry.id   98bc3884f162dd91ccc32c3b52699625
#
_cell.length_a   1.000
_cell.length_b   1.000
_cell.length_c   1.000
_cell.angle_alpha   90.00
_cell.angle_beta   90.00
_cell.angle_gamma   90.00
#
_symmetry.space_group_name_H-M   'P 1'
#
loop_
_entity.id
_entity.type
_entity.pdbx_description
1 polymer ?
#
loop_
_entity_poly.entity_id
_entity_poly.type
_entity_poly.pdbx_seq_one_letter_code
_entity_poly.pdbx_strand_id
1 'polypeptide(L)'
;FPYTTLFRSGWAQIDVQLKQRADLIPNLVNTVKGYASHESEVFTQVTAARAGVVAAASNPSTTTAQRAAAENQLSRALFNLQATAEAYPQLQANQNFMDLQNQLKELENKIAYARQFYNDVVLKLNTAIETVPTNIIAGLFHFEQAQYFEADDASRQVPQVQF
;
A
#
# COMPACT_ATOMS: atom_id res chain seq x y z
N PHE A 1 26.78 7.38 -2.74
CA PHE A 1 26.32 6.14 -2.04
C PHE A 1 25.43 5.35 -2.97
N PRO A 2 25.82 4.14 -3.41
CA PRO A 2 24.98 3.33 -4.30
C PRO A 2 23.62 2.97 -3.68
N TYR A 3 23.55 2.82 -2.35
CA TYR A 3 22.31 2.50 -1.65
C TYR A 3 21.28 3.62 -1.68
N THR A 4 21.69 4.89 -1.81
CA THR A 4 20.78 6.02 -1.93
C THR A 4 19.96 5.96 -3.21
N THR A 5 20.60 5.59 -4.32
CA THR A 5 19.91 5.42 -5.61
C THR A 5 18.91 4.27 -5.55
N LEU A 6 19.32 3.14 -4.97
CA LEU A 6 18.44 1.97 -4.78
C LEU A 6 17.25 2.31 -3.86
N PHE A 7 17.49 3.07 -2.81
CA PHE A 7 16.45 3.54 -1.90
C PHE A 7 15.40 4.37 -2.63
N ARG A 8 15.82 5.36 -3.43
CA ARG A 8 14.91 6.19 -4.21
C ARG A 8 14.12 5.40 -5.23
N SER A 9 14.79 4.46 -5.91
CA SER A 9 14.15 3.59 -6.89
C SER A 9 13.10 2.68 -6.23
N GLY A 10 13.42 2.10 -5.09
CA GLY A 10 12.50 1.26 -4.33
C GLY A 10 11.27 2.03 -3.86
N TRP A 11 11.47 3.25 -3.35
CA TRP A 11 10.36 4.11 -2.94
C TRP A 11 9.48 4.50 -4.13
N ALA A 12 10.08 4.86 -5.27
CA ALA A 12 9.34 5.23 -6.46
C ALA A 12 8.45 4.09 -6.96
N GLN A 13 8.93 2.85 -6.91
CA GLN A 13 8.14 1.67 -7.28
C GLN A 13 6.91 1.51 -6.38
N ILE A 14 7.10 1.62 -5.07
CA ILE A 14 5.99 1.57 -4.11
C ILE A 14 4.98 2.69 -4.42
N ASP A 15 5.45 3.91 -4.58
CA ASP A 15 4.61 5.09 -4.80
C ASP A 15 3.72 4.93 -6.03
N VAL A 16 4.27 4.46 -7.15
CA VAL A 16 3.53 4.20 -8.38
C VAL A 16 2.42 3.17 -8.16
N GLN A 17 2.76 2.04 -7.51
CA GLN A 17 1.78 0.98 -7.27
C GLN A 17 0.66 1.42 -6.31
N LEU A 18 1.01 2.18 -5.28
CA LEU A 18 0.02 2.70 -4.33
C LEU A 18 -0.94 3.70 -4.98
N LYS A 19 -0.43 4.55 -5.87
CA LYS A 19 -1.26 5.48 -6.65
C LYS A 19 -2.20 4.74 -7.58
N GLN A 20 -1.72 3.72 -8.28
CA GLN A 20 -2.55 2.89 -9.15
C GLN A 20 -3.67 2.20 -8.36
N ARG A 21 -3.38 1.70 -7.16
CA ARG A 21 -4.39 1.11 -6.29
C ARG A 21 -5.46 2.13 -5.91
N ALA A 22 -5.07 3.31 -5.49
CA ALA A 22 -6.02 4.38 -5.15
C ALA A 22 -6.90 4.78 -6.34
N ASP A 23 -6.36 4.77 -7.55
CA ASP A 23 -7.08 5.14 -8.77
C ASP A 23 -8.15 4.12 -9.18
N LEU A 24 -8.01 2.86 -8.79
CA LEU A 24 -9.02 1.83 -9.03
C LEU A 24 -10.24 1.95 -8.12
N ILE A 25 -10.09 2.58 -6.96
CA ILE A 25 -11.13 2.57 -5.92
C ILE A 25 -12.45 3.21 -6.37
N PRO A 26 -12.49 4.38 -7.04
CA PRO A 26 -13.76 4.96 -7.47
C PRO A 26 -14.56 4.05 -8.37
N ASN A 27 -13.91 3.40 -9.34
CA ASN A 27 -14.58 2.47 -10.26
C ASN A 27 -15.09 1.23 -9.52
N LEU A 28 -14.29 0.70 -8.59
CA LEU A 28 -14.68 -0.45 -7.79
C LEU A 28 -15.90 -0.13 -6.92
N VAL A 29 -15.89 1.00 -6.22
CA VAL A 29 -17.00 1.43 -5.37
C VAL A 29 -18.27 1.65 -6.18
N ASN A 30 -18.17 2.31 -7.34
CA ASN A 30 -19.32 2.56 -8.21
C ASN A 30 -19.93 1.25 -8.73
N THR A 31 -19.10 0.29 -9.09
CA THR A 31 -19.56 -1.02 -9.55
C THR A 31 -20.27 -1.77 -8.43
N VAL A 32 -19.71 -1.78 -7.22
CA VAL A 32 -20.33 -2.46 -6.06
C VAL A 32 -21.64 -1.78 -5.67
N LYS A 33 -21.69 -0.45 -5.70
CA LYS A 33 -22.93 0.31 -5.41
C LYS A 33 -24.10 -0.07 -6.33
N GLY A 34 -23.83 -0.44 -7.55
CA GLY A 34 -24.86 -0.86 -8.50
C GLY A 34 -25.59 -2.12 -8.05
N TYR A 35 -25.00 -2.95 -7.20
CA TYR A 35 -25.57 -4.22 -6.73
C TYR A 35 -25.84 -4.25 -5.22
N ALA A 36 -25.14 -3.45 -4.45
CA ALA A 36 -25.14 -3.47 -2.97
C ALA A 36 -25.39 -2.07 -2.40
N SER A 37 -26.43 -1.38 -2.89
CA SER A 37 -26.70 0.03 -2.57
C SER A 37 -26.98 0.31 -1.08
N HIS A 38 -27.31 -0.72 -0.30
CA HIS A 38 -27.62 -0.57 1.13
C HIS A 38 -26.39 -0.63 2.05
N GLU A 39 -25.21 -0.85 1.49
CA GLU A 39 -23.95 -1.00 2.25
C GLU A 39 -23.21 0.35 2.36
N SER A 40 -23.93 1.41 2.72
CA SER A 40 -23.41 2.79 2.73
C SER A 40 -22.21 2.97 3.67
N GLU A 41 -22.21 2.28 4.81
CA GLU A 41 -21.10 2.35 5.77
C GLU A 41 -19.79 1.84 5.16
N VAL A 42 -19.84 0.71 4.46
CA VAL A 42 -18.67 0.13 3.80
C VAL A 42 -18.12 1.08 2.74
N PHE A 43 -18.98 1.69 1.94
CA PHE A 43 -18.58 2.66 0.92
C PHE A 43 -17.96 3.91 1.55
N THR A 44 -18.53 4.40 2.64
CA THR A 44 -18.01 5.55 3.37
C THR A 44 -16.61 5.26 3.91
N GLN A 45 -16.40 4.08 4.48
CA GLN A 45 -15.09 3.66 5.00
C GLN A 45 -14.03 3.59 3.89
N VAL A 46 -14.37 3.00 2.75
CA VAL A 46 -13.45 2.90 1.62
C VAL A 46 -13.10 4.27 1.06
N THR A 47 -14.10 5.13 0.88
CA THR A 47 -13.93 6.49 0.36
C THR A 47 -13.06 7.33 1.30
N ALA A 48 -13.31 7.25 2.61
CA ALA A 48 -12.53 7.97 3.61
C ALA A 48 -11.08 7.47 3.66
N ALA A 49 -10.88 6.16 3.60
CA ALA A 49 -9.55 5.56 3.59
C ALA A 49 -8.76 5.97 2.34
N ARG A 50 -9.42 6.00 1.17
CA ARG A 50 -8.81 6.50 -0.07
C ARG A 50 -8.41 7.96 0.05
N ALA A 51 -9.28 8.80 0.59
CA ALA A 51 -8.99 10.21 0.81
C ALA A 51 -7.76 10.39 1.71
N GLY A 52 -7.64 9.57 2.76
CA GLY A 52 -6.47 9.56 3.64
C GLY A 52 -5.18 9.20 2.91
N VAL A 53 -5.25 8.20 2.04
CA VAL A 53 -4.10 7.78 1.20
C VAL A 53 -3.68 8.89 0.25
N VAL A 54 -4.62 9.51 -0.44
CA VAL A 54 -4.35 10.60 -1.39
C VAL A 54 -3.74 11.80 -0.66
N ALA A 55 -4.28 12.16 0.50
CA ALA A 55 -3.76 13.26 1.31
C ALA A 55 -2.32 12.96 1.78
N ALA A 56 -2.06 11.75 2.27
CA ALA A 56 -0.73 11.34 2.71
C ALA A 56 0.28 11.36 1.57
N ALA A 57 -0.12 10.91 0.38
CA ALA A 57 0.76 10.90 -0.80
C ALA A 57 1.09 12.31 -1.30
N SER A 58 0.18 13.26 -1.12
CA SER A 58 0.32 14.64 -1.61
C SER A 58 1.08 15.56 -0.64
N ASN A 59 1.23 15.15 0.62
CA ASN A 59 1.86 15.97 1.65
C ASN A 59 3.34 15.57 1.79
N PRO A 60 4.30 16.47 1.43
CA PRO A 60 5.72 16.16 1.53
C PRO A 60 6.21 15.97 2.97
N SER A 61 5.44 16.42 3.97
CA SER A 61 5.76 16.24 5.38
C SER A 61 5.34 14.88 5.93
N THR A 62 4.62 14.07 5.17
CA THR A 62 4.17 12.75 5.61
C THR A 62 5.36 11.81 5.76
N THR A 63 5.48 11.19 6.93
CA THR A 63 6.51 10.17 7.19
C THR A 63 6.16 8.85 6.51
N THR A 64 7.18 7.99 6.34
CA THR A 64 6.96 6.62 5.83
C THR A 64 5.99 5.86 6.71
N ALA A 65 6.10 5.99 8.04
CA ALA A 65 5.20 5.33 8.98
C ALA A 65 3.76 5.82 8.84
N GLN A 66 3.55 7.13 8.67
CA GLN A 66 2.22 7.72 8.46
C GLN A 66 1.60 7.24 7.15
N ARG A 67 2.41 7.18 6.10
CA ARG A 67 1.95 6.67 4.80
C ARG A 67 1.59 5.19 4.89
N ALA A 68 2.40 4.39 5.55
CA ALA A 68 2.10 2.97 5.77
C ALA A 68 0.79 2.79 6.54
N ALA A 69 0.54 3.59 7.56
CA ALA A 69 -0.70 3.55 8.33
C ALA A 69 -1.93 3.85 7.47
N ALA A 70 -1.86 4.88 6.62
CA ALA A 70 -2.94 5.24 5.70
C ALA A 70 -3.22 4.11 4.70
N GLU A 71 -2.17 3.52 4.12
CA GLU A 71 -2.30 2.41 3.17
C GLU A 71 -2.86 1.16 3.83
N ASN A 72 -2.49 0.89 5.08
CA ASN A 72 -3.02 -0.24 5.85
C ASN A 72 -4.52 -0.06 6.15
N GLN A 73 -4.96 1.17 6.43
CA GLN A 73 -6.40 1.47 6.60
C GLN A 73 -7.16 1.22 5.30
N LEU A 74 -6.61 1.61 4.16
CA LEU A 74 -7.22 1.32 2.87
C LEU A 74 -7.29 -0.18 2.62
N SER A 75 -6.25 -0.93 2.93
CA SER A 75 -6.25 -2.39 2.79
C SER A 75 -7.36 -3.04 3.61
N ARG A 76 -7.56 -2.59 4.84
CA ARG A 76 -8.66 -3.10 5.71
C ARG A 76 -10.04 -2.75 5.16
N ALA A 77 -10.20 -1.52 4.68
CA ALA A 77 -11.47 -1.09 4.08
C ALA A 77 -11.80 -1.89 2.82
N LEU A 78 -10.80 -2.16 1.98
CA LEU A 78 -10.95 -3.00 0.78
C LEU A 78 -11.28 -4.46 1.15
N PHE A 79 -10.67 -5.00 2.19
CA PHE A 79 -11.00 -6.32 2.68
C PHE A 79 -12.48 -6.41 3.10
N ASN A 80 -12.98 -5.41 3.83
CA ASN A 80 -14.37 -5.33 4.22
C ASN A 80 -15.31 -5.20 3.01
N LEU A 81 -14.90 -4.43 2.00
CA LEU A 81 -15.66 -4.30 0.76
C LEU A 81 -15.77 -5.63 0.02
N GLN A 82 -14.67 -6.37 -0.07
CA GLN A 82 -14.65 -7.69 -0.70
C GLN A 82 -15.53 -8.68 0.06
N ALA A 83 -15.45 -8.69 1.38
CA ALA A 83 -16.28 -9.54 2.22
C ALA A 83 -17.78 -9.23 2.03
N THR A 84 -18.13 -7.96 1.93
CA THR A 84 -19.50 -7.53 1.64
C THR A 84 -19.95 -7.99 0.25
N ALA A 85 -19.08 -7.85 -0.74
CA ALA A 85 -19.38 -8.23 -2.12
C ALA A 85 -19.66 -9.74 -2.27
N GLU A 86 -19.09 -10.58 -1.41
CA GLU A 86 -19.32 -12.02 -1.43
C GLU A 86 -20.78 -12.39 -1.17
N ALA A 87 -21.53 -11.54 -0.50
CA ALA A 87 -22.96 -11.74 -0.24
C ALA A 87 -23.84 -11.44 -1.45
N TYR A 88 -23.30 -10.95 -2.56
CA TYR A 88 -24.03 -10.52 -3.75
C TYR A 88 -23.59 -11.35 -4.96
N PRO A 89 -24.24 -12.50 -5.23
CA PRO A 89 -23.82 -13.39 -6.34
C PRO A 89 -23.84 -12.73 -7.72
N GLN A 90 -24.78 -11.81 -7.95
CA GLN A 90 -24.87 -11.10 -9.24
C GLN A 90 -23.68 -10.17 -9.45
N LEU A 91 -23.18 -9.55 -8.38
CA LEU A 91 -21.98 -8.74 -8.42
C LEU A 91 -20.74 -9.61 -8.73
N GLN A 92 -20.65 -10.77 -8.12
CA GLN A 92 -19.55 -11.71 -8.36
C GLN A 92 -19.51 -12.19 -9.82
N ALA A 93 -20.66 -12.25 -10.49
CA ALA A 93 -20.77 -12.64 -11.89
C ALA A 93 -20.57 -11.48 -12.87
N ASN A 94 -20.50 -10.22 -12.37
CA ASN A 94 -20.31 -9.05 -13.22
C ASN A 94 -18.89 -8.99 -13.77
N GLN A 95 -18.78 -8.86 -15.12
CA GLN A 95 -17.48 -8.87 -15.79
C GLN A 95 -16.61 -7.69 -15.37
N ASN A 96 -17.19 -6.51 -15.24
CA ASN A 96 -16.45 -5.31 -14.82
C ASN A 96 -15.89 -5.46 -13.39
N PHE A 97 -16.70 -6.01 -12.49
CA PHE A 97 -16.25 -6.31 -11.12
C PHE A 97 -15.11 -7.32 -11.10
N MET A 98 -15.24 -8.40 -11.86
CA MET A 98 -14.20 -9.43 -11.98
C MET A 98 -12.89 -8.85 -12.50
N ASP A 99 -12.94 -7.99 -13.52
CA ASP A 99 -11.76 -7.35 -14.08
C ASP A 99 -11.09 -6.41 -13.06
N LEU A 100 -11.88 -5.62 -12.34
CA LEU A 100 -11.38 -4.74 -11.29
C LEU A 100 -10.75 -5.52 -10.13
N GLN A 101 -11.37 -6.63 -9.72
CA GLN A 101 -10.82 -7.51 -8.70
C GLN A 101 -9.49 -8.12 -9.13
N ASN A 102 -9.38 -8.56 -10.37
CA ASN A 102 -8.13 -9.10 -10.91
C ASN A 102 -7.03 -8.05 -10.95
N GLN A 103 -7.36 -6.83 -11.38
CA GLN A 103 -6.41 -5.71 -11.38
C GLN A 103 -5.95 -5.36 -9.95
N LEU A 104 -6.90 -5.32 -9.01
CA LEU A 104 -6.60 -5.03 -7.62
C LEU A 104 -5.69 -6.12 -7.01
N LYS A 105 -5.98 -7.38 -7.27
CA LYS A 105 -5.16 -8.51 -6.80
C LYS A 105 -3.75 -8.44 -7.36
N GLU A 106 -3.60 -8.14 -8.65
CA GLU A 106 -2.30 -7.96 -9.27
C GLU A 106 -1.51 -6.82 -8.62
N LEU A 107 -2.17 -5.68 -8.38
CA LEU A 107 -1.55 -4.54 -7.70
C LEU A 107 -1.17 -4.86 -6.27
N GLU A 108 -2.00 -5.60 -5.53
CA GLU A 108 -1.67 -6.03 -4.16
C GLU A 108 -0.40 -6.90 -4.14
N ASN A 109 -0.24 -7.80 -5.10
CA ASN A 109 0.95 -8.62 -5.23
C ASN A 109 2.19 -7.75 -5.55
N LYS A 110 2.04 -6.79 -6.45
CA LYS A 110 3.12 -5.86 -6.81
C LYS A 110 3.52 -4.97 -5.63
N ILE A 111 2.55 -4.50 -4.87
CA ILE A 111 2.79 -3.70 -3.66
C ILE A 111 3.56 -4.52 -2.62
N ALA A 112 3.15 -5.76 -2.38
CA ALA A 112 3.83 -6.64 -1.44
C ALA A 112 5.30 -6.87 -1.85
N TYR A 113 5.54 -7.14 -3.13
CA TYR A 113 6.88 -7.30 -3.67
C TYR A 113 7.72 -6.02 -3.55
N ALA A 114 7.12 -4.87 -3.89
CA ALA A 114 7.80 -3.58 -3.83
C ALA A 114 8.15 -3.21 -2.38
N ARG A 115 7.28 -3.52 -1.41
CA ARG A 115 7.56 -3.33 0.02
C ARG A 115 8.76 -4.16 0.46
N GLN A 116 8.80 -5.42 0.05
CA GLN A 116 9.91 -6.31 0.39
C GLN A 116 11.23 -5.77 -0.17
N PHE A 117 11.22 -5.39 -1.43
CA PHE A 117 12.39 -4.79 -2.09
C PHE A 117 12.85 -3.52 -1.35
N TYR A 118 11.91 -2.62 -1.04
CA TYR A 118 12.19 -1.39 -0.33
C TYR A 118 12.80 -1.65 1.05
N ASN A 119 12.20 -2.57 1.81
CA ASN A 119 12.69 -2.92 3.14
C ASN A 119 14.08 -3.57 3.11
N ASP A 120 14.36 -4.37 2.09
CA ASP A 120 15.69 -4.94 1.88
C ASP A 120 16.74 -3.85 1.63
N VAL A 121 16.39 -2.86 0.81
CA VAL A 121 17.27 -1.71 0.53
C VAL A 121 17.49 -0.87 1.79
N VAL A 122 16.42 -0.63 2.57
CA VAL A 122 16.51 0.09 3.85
C VAL A 122 17.45 -0.64 4.82
N LEU A 123 17.33 -1.96 4.90
CA LEU A 123 18.22 -2.76 5.76
C LEU A 123 19.67 -2.61 5.32
N LYS A 124 19.97 -2.68 4.04
CA LYS A 124 21.33 -2.51 3.49
C LYS A 124 21.86 -1.10 3.78
N LEU A 125 21.03 -0.08 3.60
CA LEU A 125 21.41 1.30 3.89
C LEU A 125 21.73 1.50 5.37
N ASN A 126 20.86 1.04 6.25
CA ASN A 126 21.04 1.17 7.70
C ASN A 126 22.29 0.40 8.17
N THR A 127 22.49 -0.81 7.64
CA THR A 127 23.69 -1.60 7.93
C THR A 127 24.97 -0.88 7.47
N ALA A 128 24.95 -0.29 6.28
CA ALA A 128 26.08 0.46 5.76
C ALA A 128 26.40 1.68 6.63
N ILE A 129 25.38 2.38 7.13
CA ILE A 129 25.56 3.52 8.04
C ILE A 129 26.18 3.08 9.38
N GLU A 130 25.80 1.94 9.89
CA GLU A 130 26.28 1.41 11.19
C GLU A 130 27.69 0.79 11.11
N THR A 131 28.18 0.46 9.90
CA THR A 131 29.47 -0.20 9.71
C THR A 131 30.60 0.80 9.66
N VAL A 132 31.68 0.56 10.43
CA VAL A 132 32.92 1.35 10.38
C VAL A 132 33.78 0.86 9.20
N PRO A 133 34.35 1.74 8.31
CA PRO A 133 34.40 3.21 8.38
C PRO A 133 33.17 3.93 7.80
N THR A 134 32.20 3.21 7.23
CA THR A 134 31.00 3.78 6.62
C THR A 134 30.22 4.64 7.60
N ASN A 135 30.15 4.23 8.87
CA ASN A 135 29.51 4.98 9.93
C ASN A 135 30.14 6.38 10.12
N ILE A 136 31.45 6.48 10.04
CA ILE A 136 32.18 7.76 10.14
C ILE A 136 31.82 8.66 8.96
N ILE A 137 31.78 8.11 7.74
CA ILE A 137 31.43 8.85 6.51
C ILE A 137 29.97 9.34 6.61
N ALA A 138 29.05 8.49 7.05
CA ALA A 138 27.65 8.84 7.22
C ALA A 138 27.49 9.98 8.24
N GLY A 139 28.25 9.93 9.36
CA GLY A 139 28.25 10.99 10.36
C GLY A 139 28.74 12.34 9.81
N LEU A 140 29.76 12.33 8.93
CA LEU A 140 30.29 13.54 8.31
C LEU A 140 29.30 14.18 7.33
N PHE A 141 28.49 13.38 6.64
CA PHE A 141 27.51 13.84 5.67
C PHE A 141 26.08 13.88 6.21
N HIS A 142 25.88 13.64 7.49
CA HIS A 142 24.59 13.68 8.18
C HIS A 142 23.54 12.74 7.60
N PHE A 143 23.93 11.54 7.16
CA PHE A 143 23.00 10.52 6.73
C PHE A 143 22.26 9.94 7.95
N GLU A 144 20.93 9.89 7.84
CA GLU A 144 20.06 9.31 8.86
C GLU A 144 19.59 7.92 8.44
N GLN A 145 19.28 7.09 9.43
CA GLN A 145 18.68 5.79 9.18
C GLN A 145 17.28 5.95 8.58
N ALA A 146 16.99 5.16 7.56
CA ALA A 146 15.67 5.16 6.91
C ALA A 146 14.67 4.35 7.73
N GLN A 147 13.39 4.72 7.63
CA GLN A 147 12.29 4.01 8.24
C GLN A 147 11.80 2.88 7.35
N TYR A 148 11.47 1.74 7.97
CA TYR A 148 10.85 0.62 7.27
C TYR A 148 9.39 0.92 6.95
N PHE A 149 8.92 0.35 5.83
CA PHE A 149 7.52 0.39 5.44
C PHE A 149 6.86 -0.90 5.95
N GLU A 150 6.26 -0.84 7.13
CA GLU A 150 5.68 -2.01 7.79
C GLU A 150 4.18 -2.12 7.53
N ALA A 151 3.72 -3.35 7.28
CA ALA A 151 2.30 -3.67 7.27
C ALA A 151 1.83 -3.99 8.69
N ASP A 152 0.59 -3.64 9.02
CA ASP A 152 -0.01 -4.05 10.29
C ASP A 152 -0.36 -5.54 10.27
N ASP A 153 -0.73 -6.09 11.44
CA ASP A 153 -1.02 -7.51 11.57
C ASP A 153 -2.18 -7.96 10.69
N ALA A 154 -3.20 -7.12 10.53
CA ALA A 154 -4.34 -7.42 9.68
C ALA A 154 -3.93 -7.52 8.20
N SER A 155 -3.08 -6.61 7.74
CA SER A 155 -2.55 -6.63 6.38
C SER A 155 -1.64 -7.83 6.11
N ARG A 156 -0.89 -8.28 7.12
CA ARG A 156 -0.02 -9.46 7.00
C ARG A 156 -0.82 -10.76 6.93
N GLN A 157 -1.96 -10.84 7.61
CA GLN A 157 -2.79 -12.04 7.63
C GLN A 157 -3.44 -12.31 6.28
N VAL A 158 -3.81 -11.28 5.52
CA VAL A 158 -4.50 -11.42 4.24
C VAL A 158 -3.68 -12.23 3.23
N PRO A 159 -2.37 -11.95 3.00
CA PRO A 159 -1.57 -12.78 2.10
C PRO A 159 -1.39 -14.22 2.59
N GLN A 160 -1.35 -14.45 3.89
CA GLN A 160 -1.17 -15.79 4.46
C GLN A 160 -2.39 -16.67 4.25
N VAL A 161 -3.58 -16.10 4.30
CA VAL A 161 -4.84 -16.85 4.10
C VAL A 161 -4.99 -17.32 2.65
N GLN A 162 -4.34 -16.69 1.71
CA GLN A 162 -4.41 -17.01 0.27
C GLN A 162 -3.53 -18.20 -0.13
N PHE A 163 -2.67 -18.63 0.75
CA PHE A 163 -1.80 -19.78 0.52
C PHE A 163 -2.37 -21.03 1.16
#